data_8729859ee05d985ea7c1e90d1dbdc66b
#
_entry.id   8729859ee05d985ea7c1e90d1dbdc66b
#
_cell.length_a   1.000
_cell.length_b   1.000
_cell.length_c   1.000
_cell.angle_alpha   90.00
_cell.angle_beta   90.00
_cell.angle_gamma   90.00
#
_symmetry.space_group_name_H-M   'P 1'
#
loop_
_entity.id
_entity.type
_entity.pdbx_description
1 polymer ?
#
loop_
_entity_poly.entity_id
_entity_poly.type
_entity_poly.pdbx_seq_one_letter_code
_entity_poly.pdbx_strand_id
1 'polypeptide(L)'
;MKKLLLAAAILGSLPVAALAQDTAPDGSEAFGIEPYVGVLGGYHSFDRNTEFGSIPNDSKPSGALISGIAGINVPLGPVFAGVEGNASKGFDDIDWEYGVRGRFGARAGESGMIFGSAGYQWVNAKNGFPNRSDWMYGVGVEIGPKDIGLGGVTGSSGIRLRVQTETYDFDTFRPMAGVVFHF
;
A
#
# COMPACT_ATOMS: atom_id res chain seq x y z
N MET A 1 14.40 -8.70 18.41
CA MET A 1 15.35 -7.89 17.64
C MET A 1 16.22 -8.67 16.64
N LYS A 2 16.58 -9.95 16.88
CA LYS A 2 17.40 -10.74 15.94
C LYS A 2 16.67 -11.24 14.67
N LYS A 3 15.35 -11.26 14.65
CA LYS A 3 14.56 -11.74 13.50
C LYS A 3 14.30 -10.68 12.42
N LEU A 4 14.41 -9.40 12.74
CA LEU A 4 14.26 -8.30 11.77
C LEU A 4 15.50 -8.15 10.85
N LEU A 5 16.67 -8.52 11.33
CA LEU A 5 17.90 -8.42 10.54
C LEU A 5 18.01 -9.46 9.41
N LEU A 6 17.25 -10.56 9.51
CA LEU A 6 17.26 -11.61 8.48
C LEU A 6 16.43 -11.23 7.24
N ALA A 7 15.36 -10.44 7.42
CA ALA A 7 14.52 -9.97 6.31
C ALA A 7 15.23 -8.92 5.44
N ALA A 8 16.08 -8.09 6.04
CA ALA A 8 16.86 -7.08 5.32
C ALA A 8 18.02 -7.69 4.50
N ALA A 9 18.54 -8.84 4.90
CA ALA A 9 19.65 -9.50 4.21
C ALA A 9 19.24 -10.23 2.93
N ILE A 10 17.96 -10.62 2.80
CA ILE A 10 17.44 -11.33 1.62
C ILE A 10 17.21 -10.36 0.45
N LEU A 11 16.92 -9.09 0.73
CA LEU A 11 16.74 -8.05 -0.30
C LEU A 11 18.06 -7.61 -0.96
N GLY A 12 19.19 -7.86 -0.32
CA GLY A 12 20.53 -7.47 -0.82
C GLY A 12 21.23 -8.49 -1.74
N SER A 13 20.64 -9.68 -1.95
CA SER A 13 21.28 -10.76 -2.69
C SER A 13 20.60 -11.15 -4.00
N LEU A 14 19.75 -10.29 -4.56
CA LEU A 14 19.20 -10.51 -5.89
C LEU A 14 20.33 -10.32 -6.93
N PRO A 15 20.57 -11.32 -7.81
CA PRO A 15 21.64 -11.20 -8.79
C PRO A 15 21.35 -10.07 -9.77
N VAL A 16 22.28 -9.13 -9.87
CA VAL A 16 22.25 -7.97 -10.78
C VAL A 16 22.27 -8.38 -12.27
N ALA A 17 22.33 -9.67 -12.57
CA ALA A 17 22.43 -10.22 -13.93
C ALA A 17 21.10 -10.21 -14.73
N ALA A 18 19.97 -9.78 -14.15
CA ALA A 18 18.69 -9.71 -14.83
C ALA A 18 18.40 -8.34 -15.48
N LEU A 19 19.37 -7.45 -15.58
CA LEU A 19 19.22 -6.07 -16.05
C LEU A 19 19.22 -5.90 -17.58
N ALA A 20 18.93 -6.94 -18.35
CA ALA A 20 19.09 -6.90 -19.79
C ALA A 20 17.80 -7.20 -20.58
N GLN A 21 16.69 -6.61 -20.18
CA GLN A 21 15.50 -6.64 -21.07
C GLN A 21 14.74 -5.30 -21.04
N ASP A 22 14.65 -4.71 -22.22
CA ASP A 22 14.59 -3.27 -22.42
C ASP A 22 13.29 -2.57 -22.04
N THR A 23 12.13 -3.22 -22.02
CA THR A 23 10.87 -2.55 -21.63
C THR A 23 9.75 -3.57 -21.35
N ALA A 24 8.95 -3.32 -20.32
CA ALA A 24 7.70 -4.01 -20.10
C ALA A 24 6.64 -3.57 -21.13
N PRO A 25 5.53 -4.33 -21.32
CA PRO A 25 4.47 -3.97 -22.28
C PRO A 25 3.86 -2.59 -22.06
N ASP A 26 3.95 -2.04 -20.87
CA ASP A 26 3.49 -0.70 -20.50
C ASP A 26 4.51 0.43 -20.79
N GLY A 27 5.67 0.08 -21.37
CA GLY A 27 6.72 1.04 -21.70
C GLY A 27 7.64 1.42 -20.54
N SER A 28 7.47 0.83 -19.36
CA SER A 28 8.40 0.99 -18.25
C SER A 28 9.60 0.07 -18.40
N GLU A 29 10.70 0.35 -17.72
CA GLU A 29 11.84 -0.57 -17.69
C GLU A 29 11.40 -1.92 -17.10
N ALA A 30 11.69 -3.01 -17.84
CA ALA A 30 11.28 -4.36 -17.42
C ALA A 30 12.00 -4.84 -16.16
N PHE A 31 13.19 -4.29 -15.91
CA PHE A 31 13.99 -4.55 -14.73
C PHE A 31 14.62 -3.23 -14.27
N GLY A 32 14.26 -2.79 -13.12
CA GLY A 32 14.74 -1.55 -12.53
C GLY A 32 14.14 -1.39 -11.13
N ILE A 33 14.40 -0.26 -10.52
CA ILE A 33 13.75 0.13 -9.28
C ILE A 33 12.75 1.23 -9.63
N GLU A 34 11.48 1.00 -9.32
CA GLU A 34 10.42 2.00 -9.48
C GLU A 34 10.06 2.61 -8.13
N PRO A 35 10.70 3.69 -7.71
CA PRO A 35 10.28 4.41 -6.52
C PRO A 35 8.96 5.14 -6.77
N TYR A 36 8.16 5.25 -5.72
CA TYR A 36 6.90 5.98 -5.79
C TYR A 36 6.55 6.62 -4.47
N VAL A 37 5.75 7.67 -4.55
CA VAL A 37 5.10 8.31 -3.42
C VAL A 37 3.63 8.57 -3.75
N GLY A 38 2.78 8.67 -2.74
CA GLY A 38 1.37 8.94 -2.98
C GLY A 38 0.64 9.47 -1.77
N VAL A 39 -0.57 9.95 -2.04
CA VAL A 39 -1.53 10.39 -1.01
C VAL A 39 -2.85 9.70 -1.26
N LEU A 40 -3.35 9.03 -0.23
CA LEU A 40 -4.62 8.31 -0.26
C LEU A 40 -5.55 8.88 0.81
N GLY A 41 -6.84 8.97 0.48
CA GLY A 41 -7.89 9.20 1.45
C GLY A 41 -8.69 7.92 1.66
N GLY A 42 -9.21 7.72 2.86
CA GLY A 42 -9.98 6.52 3.14
C GLY A 42 -10.77 6.59 4.44
N TYR A 43 -11.35 5.47 4.76
CA TYR A 43 -12.13 5.29 5.98
C TYR A 43 -11.73 3.96 6.63
N HIS A 44 -11.50 3.97 7.92
CA HIS A 44 -11.21 2.77 8.68
C HIS A 44 -12.38 2.45 9.60
N SER A 45 -12.95 1.27 9.45
CA SER A 45 -14.04 0.75 10.27
C SER A 45 -13.59 -0.53 10.96
N PHE A 46 -13.68 -0.55 12.28
CA PHE A 46 -13.35 -1.71 13.11
C PHE A 46 -14.63 -2.48 13.47
N ASP A 47 -14.54 -3.78 13.66
CA ASP A 47 -15.65 -4.59 14.14
C ASP A 47 -15.86 -4.46 15.67
N ARG A 48 -17.04 -4.89 16.16
CA ARG A 48 -17.44 -4.75 17.58
C ARG A 48 -16.58 -5.54 18.55
N ASN A 49 -16.02 -6.65 18.12
CA ASN A 49 -15.20 -7.55 18.93
C ASN A 49 -13.73 -7.47 18.55
N THR A 50 -13.26 -6.29 18.20
CA THR A 50 -11.88 -6.08 17.85
C THR A 50 -10.97 -6.22 19.05
N GLU A 51 -9.69 -6.37 18.78
CA GLU A 51 -8.62 -6.32 19.77
C GLU A 51 -8.59 -5.05 20.63
N PHE A 52 -9.36 -4.03 20.27
CA PHE A 52 -9.57 -2.81 21.08
C PHE A 52 -10.39 -3.04 22.35
N GLY A 53 -10.86 -4.27 22.59
CA GLY A 53 -11.63 -4.65 23.77
C GLY A 53 -13.12 -4.33 23.64
N SER A 54 -13.91 -4.80 24.63
CA SER A 54 -15.34 -4.47 24.71
C SER A 54 -15.52 -2.98 24.98
N ILE A 55 -16.02 -2.26 24.01
CA ILE A 55 -16.27 -0.83 24.11
C ILE A 55 -17.59 -0.63 24.87
N PRO A 56 -17.60 0.13 25.96
CA PRO A 56 -18.85 0.54 26.56
C PRO A 56 -19.66 1.37 25.54
N ASN A 57 -20.93 1.05 25.36
CA ASN A 57 -21.88 1.76 24.53
C ASN A 57 -21.97 1.39 23.03
N ASP A 58 -21.71 0.16 22.63
CA ASP A 58 -22.04 -0.32 21.27
C ASP A 58 -21.42 0.49 20.09
N SER A 59 -20.49 1.40 20.39
CA SER A 59 -19.84 2.25 19.41
C SER A 59 -18.68 1.51 18.74
N LYS A 60 -18.73 1.37 17.42
CA LYS A 60 -17.60 0.87 16.64
C LYS A 60 -16.59 1.99 16.44
N PRO A 61 -15.29 1.81 16.82
CA PRO A 61 -14.29 2.81 16.45
C PRO A 61 -14.23 2.91 14.92
N SER A 62 -14.22 4.12 14.44
CA SER A 62 -14.11 4.37 13.00
C SER A 62 -13.63 5.78 12.77
N GLY A 63 -13.10 6.04 11.59
CA GLY A 63 -12.68 7.38 11.24
C GLY A 63 -12.24 7.51 9.79
N ALA A 64 -12.45 8.70 9.27
CA ALA A 64 -11.82 9.11 8.02
C ALA A 64 -10.32 9.30 8.26
N LEU A 65 -9.50 9.03 7.23
CA LEU A 65 -8.06 9.20 7.31
C LEU A 65 -7.47 9.70 5.98
N ILE A 66 -6.34 10.38 6.11
CA ILE A 66 -5.47 10.70 4.99
C ILE A 66 -4.13 10.03 5.22
N SER A 67 -3.59 9.39 4.20
CA SER A 67 -2.37 8.59 4.26
C SER A 67 -1.36 9.07 3.24
N GLY A 68 -0.14 9.35 3.69
CA GLY A 68 1.04 9.43 2.84
C GLY A 68 1.64 8.04 2.71
N ILE A 69 2.03 7.67 1.50
CA ILE A 69 2.70 6.41 1.19
C ILE A 69 4.01 6.67 0.44
N ALA A 70 5.00 5.83 0.67
CA ALA A 70 6.22 5.81 -0.10
C ALA A 70 6.72 4.37 -0.24
N GLY A 71 7.22 4.00 -1.40
CA GLY A 71 7.67 2.64 -1.65
C GLY A 71 8.56 2.50 -2.86
N ILE A 72 8.99 1.27 -3.07
CA ILE A 72 9.77 0.85 -4.24
C ILE A 72 9.16 -0.46 -4.76
N ASN A 73 8.96 -0.52 -6.07
CA ASN A 73 8.68 -1.78 -6.78
C ASN A 73 9.93 -2.21 -7.55
N VAL A 74 10.12 -3.51 -7.63
CA VAL A 74 11.12 -4.15 -8.48
C VAL A 74 10.35 -4.95 -9.52
N PRO A 75 10.33 -4.51 -10.78
CA PRO A 75 9.73 -5.25 -11.89
C PRO A 75 10.44 -6.58 -12.09
N LEU A 76 9.68 -7.63 -12.31
CA LEU A 76 10.14 -8.99 -12.58
C LEU A 76 9.45 -9.51 -13.86
N GLY A 77 9.51 -8.72 -14.94
CA GLY A 77 8.74 -8.95 -16.15
C GLY A 77 7.25 -8.57 -15.96
N PRO A 78 6.30 -9.50 -16.18
CA PRO A 78 4.88 -9.20 -16.07
C PRO A 78 4.39 -9.04 -14.62
N VAL A 79 5.21 -9.40 -13.66
CA VAL A 79 4.91 -9.26 -12.23
C VAL A 79 5.89 -8.29 -11.57
N PHE A 80 5.61 -7.89 -10.35
CA PHE A 80 6.52 -7.08 -9.54
C PHE A 80 6.45 -7.51 -8.07
N ALA A 81 7.52 -7.23 -7.35
CA ALA A 81 7.58 -7.28 -5.90
C ALA A 81 8.00 -5.92 -5.38
N GLY A 82 7.54 -5.54 -4.20
CA GLY A 82 7.89 -4.24 -3.65
C GLY A 82 7.73 -4.16 -2.14
N VAL A 83 8.19 -3.03 -1.61
CA VAL A 83 7.98 -2.66 -0.21
C VAL A 83 7.41 -1.25 -0.14
N GLU A 84 6.51 -1.04 0.79
CA GLU A 84 5.83 0.25 0.99
C GLU A 84 5.74 0.57 2.47
N GLY A 85 6.05 1.82 2.82
CA GLY A 85 5.74 2.41 4.11
C GLY A 85 4.55 3.35 3.99
N ASN A 86 3.76 3.45 5.05
CA ASN A 86 2.66 4.40 5.14
C ASN A 86 2.63 5.12 6.49
N ALA A 87 2.13 6.36 6.45
CA ALA A 87 1.77 7.13 7.63
C ALA A 87 0.43 7.82 7.39
N SER A 88 -0.53 7.59 8.25
CA SER A 88 -1.91 8.06 8.11
C SER A 88 -2.32 8.88 9.33
N LYS A 89 -2.99 10.00 9.08
CA LYS A 89 -3.65 10.81 10.12
C LYS A 89 -5.15 10.55 10.08
N GLY A 90 -5.70 10.12 11.20
CA GLY A 90 -7.14 9.97 11.40
C GLY A 90 -7.78 11.23 11.96
N PHE A 91 -9.07 11.41 11.71
CA PHE A 91 -9.81 12.62 12.11
C PHE A 91 -10.75 12.39 13.30
N ASP A 92 -11.20 11.15 13.52
CA ASP A 92 -12.14 10.79 14.58
C ASP A 92 -11.43 10.04 15.75
N ASP A 93 -11.72 8.76 15.92
CA ASP A 93 -11.18 7.92 17.01
C ASP A 93 -9.74 7.48 16.77
N ILE A 94 -9.25 7.64 15.57
CA ILE A 94 -7.87 7.29 15.16
C ILE A 94 -7.02 8.55 15.24
N ASP A 95 -5.84 8.44 15.84
CA ASP A 95 -4.86 9.52 15.85
C ASP A 95 -3.86 9.36 14.71
N TRP A 96 -3.00 8.36 14.79
CA TRP A 96 -2.01 8.04 13.79
C TRP A 96 -1.95 6.54 13.53
N GLU A 97 -1.82 6.19 12.25
CA GLU A 97 -1.48 4.84 11.83
C GLU A 97 -0.22 4.88 10.98
N TYR A 98 0.70 3.98 11.21
CA TYR A 98 1.90 3.85 10.39
C TYR A 98 2.31 2.39 10.27
N GLY A 99 2.89 2.01 9.15
CA GLY A 99 3.25 0.63 8.92
C GLY A 99 4.19 0.42 7.75
N VAL A 100 4.58 -0.83 7.62
CA VAL A 100 5.43 -1.30 6.51
C VAL A 100 4.82 -2.59 5.96
N ARG A 101 4.77 -2.71 4.63
CA ARG A 101 4.21 -3.87 3.93
C ARG A 101 5.05 -4.29 2.74
N GLY A 102 5.04 -5.58 2.48
CA GLY A 102 5.44 -6.15 1.19
C GLY A 102 4.28 -6.08 0.21
N ARG A 103 4.58 -5.89 -1.07
CA ARG A 103 3.62 -5.90 -2.17
C ARG A 103 4.09 -6.90 -3.22
N PHE A 104 3.13 -7.61 -3.80
CA PHE A 104 3.35 -8.46 -4.94
C PHE A 104 2.16 -8.35 -5.88
N GLY A 105 2.42 -8.26 -7.17
CA GLY A 105 1.35 -8.07 -8.13
C GLY A 105 1.78 -8.30 -9.57
N ALA A 106 0.84 -8.01 -10.47
CA ALA A 106 1.04 -8.09 -11.91
C ALA A 106 0.71 -6.76 -12.57
N ARG A 107 1.38 -6.47 -13.66
CA ARG A 107 1.05 -5.36 -14.55
C ARG A 107 -0.19 -5.72 -15.36
N ALA A 108 -1.07 -4.75 -15.54
CA ALA A 108 -2.34 -4.92 -16.25
C ALA A 108 -2.57 -3.71 -17.15
N GLY A 109 -2.81 -3.93 -18.43
CA GLY A 109 -2.93 -2.85 -19.40
C GLY A 109 -1.59 -2.20 -19.75
N GLU A 110 -1.63 -0.94 -20.16
CA GLU A 110 -0.43 -0.17 -20.55
C GLU A 110 0.29 0.49 -19.37
N SER A 111 -0.43 0.78 -18.28
CA SER A 111 0.12 1.49 -17.13
C SER A 111 -0.52 1.07 -15.80
N GLY A 112 -1.39 0.06 -15.82
CA GLY A 112 -2.09 -0.44 -14.64
C GLY A 112 -1.32 -1.51 -13.88
N MET A 113 -1.70 -1.71 -12.63
CA MET A 113 -1.18 -2.76 -11.74
C MET A 113 -2.32 -3.32 -10.89
N ILE A 114 -2.26 -4.63 -10.64
CA ILE A 114 -3.09 -5.31 -9.64
C ILE A 114 -2.15 -5.92 -8.63
N PHE A 115 -2.40 -5.73 -7.34
CA PHE A 115 -1.49 -6.20 -6.30
C PHE A 115 -2.20 -6.70 -5.05
N GLY A 116 -1.54 -7.65 -4.37
CA GLY A 116 -1.77 -7.99 -2.99
C GLY A 116 -0.68 -7.39 -2.10
N SER A 117 -0.99 -7.17 -0.84
CA SER A 117 -0.03 -6.69 0.15
C SER A 117 -0.22 -7.39 1.49
N ALA A 118 0.88 -7.55 2.22
CA ALA A 118 0.89 -8.03 3.59
C ALA A 118 1.97 -7.27 4.37
N GLY A 119 1.65 -6.88 5.60
CA GLY A 119 2.58 -6.09 6.41
C GLY A 119 2.16 -5.97 7.84
N TYR A 120 2.84 -5.10 8.56
CA TYR A 120 2.59 -4.84 9.96
C TYR A 120 2.29 -3.35 10.16
N GLN A 121 1.21 -3.08 10.87
CA GLN A 121 0.70 -1.74 11.12
C GLN A 121 0.62 -1.46 12.60
N TRP A 122 0.94 -0.23 12.98
CA TRP A 122 0.77 0.33 14.32
C TRP A 122 -0.32 1.39 14.27
N VAL A 123 -1.27 1.28 15.17
CA VAL A 123 -2.41 2.20 15.31
C VAL A 123 -2.34 2.86 16.67
N ASN A 124 -2.25 4.17 16.66
CA ASN A 124 -2.40 5.00 17.85
C ASN A 124 -3.82 5.54 17.88
N ALA A 125 -4.56 5.17 18.91
CA ALA A 125 -5.94 5.57 19.11
C ALA A 125 -6.06 6.82 19.97
N LYS A 126 -7.18 7.54 19.82
CA LYS A 126 -7.60 8.66 20.69
C LYS A 126 -8.60 8.20 21.74
N ASN A 127 -8.99 9.12 22.60
CA ASN A 127 -10.13 8.99 23.51
C ASN A 127 -10.07 7.81 24.48
N GLY A 128 -8.85 7.41 24.89
CA GLY A 128 -8.66 6.35 25.90
C GLY A 128 -8.69 4.92 25.33
N PHE A 129 -8.77 4.77 24.01
CA PHE A 129 -8.59 3.47 23.36
C PHE A 129 -7.11 3.06 23.43
N PRO A 130 -6.80 1.77 23.63
CA PRO A 130 -5.42 1.30 23.67
C PRO A 130 -4.79 1.33 22.27
N ASN A 131 -3.50 1.66 22.21
CA ASN A 131 -2.72 1.50 20.99
C ASN A 131 -2.60 0.02 20.64
N ARG A 132 -2.67 -0.28 19.35
CA ARG A 132 -2.62 -1.65 18.84
C ARG A 132 -1.65 -1.76 17.67
N SER A 133 -1.22 -2.97 17.43
CA SER A 133 -0.40 -3.28 16.26
C SER A 133 -0.67 -4.72 15.83
N ASP A 134 -0.84 -4.92 14.55
CA ASP A 134 -1.14 -6.24 14.00
C ASP A 134 -0.72 -6.39 12.54
N TRP A 135 -0.85 -7.61 12.02
CA TRP A 135 -0.71 -7.91 10.62
C TRP A 135 -1.87 -7.32 9.83
N MET A 136 -1.51 -6.72 8.71
CA MET A 136 -2.45 -6.14 7.77
C MET A 136 -2.29 -6.78 6.40
N TYR A 137 -3.41 -7.12 5.79
CA TYR A 137 -3.49 -7.70 4.46
C TYR A 137 -4.31 -6.77 3.57
N GLY A 138 -3.97 -6.70 2.30
CA GLY A 138 -4.69 -5.83 1.39
C GLY A 138 -4.61 -6.28 -0.06
N VAL A 139 -5.54 -5.77 -0.84
CA VAL A 139 -5.54 -5.87 -2.29
C VAL A 139 -5.82 -4.51 -2.89
N GLY A 140 -5.27 -4.25 -4.05
CA GLY A 140 -5.46 -2.97 -4.72
C GLY A 140 -5.19 -3.00 -6.20
N VAL A 141 -5.62 -1.93 -6.84
CA VAL A 141 -5.35 -1.66 -8.25
C VAL A 141 -4.79 -0.27 -8.41
N GLU A 142 -3.89 -0.12 -9.34
CA GLU A 142 -3.42 1.17 -9.85
C GLU A 142 -3.81 1.27 -11.32
N ILE A 143 -4.30 2.43 -11.71
CA ILE A 143 -4.77 2.71 -13.07
C ILE A 143 -4.02 3.94 -13.56
N GLY A 144 -3.27 3.79 -14.63
CA GLY A 144 -2.56 4.91 -15.23
C GLY A 144 -3.43 5.71 -16.21
N PRO A 145 -2.97 6.90 -16.60
CA PRO A 145 -3.72 7.78 -17.50
C PRO A 145 -4.04 7.15 -18.87
N LYS A 146 -3.15 6.30 -19.35
CA LYS A 146 -3.36 5.61 -20.65
C LYS A 146 -4.53 4.64 -20.61
N ASP A 147 -4.70 3.92 -19.47
CA ASP A 147 -5.76 2.91 -19.33
C ASP A 147 -7.16 3.53 -19.24
N ILE A 148 -7.26 4.80 -18.84
CA ILE A 148 -8.53 5.55 -18.76
C ILE A 148 -8.70 6.56 -19.89
N GLY A 149 -7.92 6.45 -20.95
CA GLY A 149 -8.01 7.30 -22.14
C GLY A 149 -7.47 8.73 -21.97
N LEU A 150 -6.76 9.02 -20.89
CA LEU A 150 -6.17 10.34 -20.61
C LEU A 150 -4.71 10.47 -21.06
N GLY A 151 -4.15 9.48 -21.73
CA GLY A 151 -2.75 9.46 -22.16
C GLY A 151 -2.35 10.61 -23.07
N GLY A 152 -3.29 11.12 -23.86
CA GLY A 152 -3.05 12.30 -24.71
C GLY A 152 -2.98 13.62 -23.95
N VAL A 153 -3.50 13.67 -22.74
CA VAL A 153 -3.53 14.88 -21.87
C VAL A 153 -2.36 14.90 -20.91
N THR A 154 -2.01 13.75 -20.34
CA THR A 154 -0.99 13.64 -19.28
C THR A 154 0.34 13.05 -19.76
N GLY A 155 0.41 12.59 -21.00
CA GLY A 155 1.62 11.96 -21.57
C GLY A 155 1.98 10.66 -20.86
N SER A 156 3.27 10.40 -20.74
CA SER A 156 3.84 9.26 -20.01
C SER A 156 4.12 9.60 -18.54
N SER A 157 3.36 10.52 -17.94
CA SER A 157 3.57 10.87 -16.54
C SER A 157 3.35 9.65 -15.64
N GLY A 158 4.22 9.48 -14.67
CA GLY A 158 4.13 8.43 -13.66
C GLY A 158 2.97 8.57 -12.68
N ILE A 159 1.93 9.38 -13.00
CA ILE A 159 0.74 9.58 -12.16
C ILE A 159 -0.21 8.41 -12.37
N ARG A 160 -0.65 7.79 -11.27
CA ARG A 160 -1.63 6.69 -11.27
C ARG A 160 -2.70 6.93 -10.21
N LEU A 161 -3.92 6.52 -10.51
CA LEU A 161 -4.98 6.42 -9.52
C LEU A 161 -4.86 5.06 -8.83
N ARG A 162 -4.85 5.05 -7.50
CA ARG A 162 -4.85 3.82 -6.70
C ARG A 162 -6.18 3.69 -5.96
N VAL A 163 -6.74 2.49 -6.01
CA VAL A 163 -7.84 2.06 -5.13
C VAL A 163 -7.40 0.78 -4.45
N GLN A 164 -7.51 0.73 -3.14
CA GLN A 164 -7.14 -0.44 -2.35
C GLN A 164 -8.08 -0.64 -1.18
N THR A 165 -8.16 -1.88 -0.71
CA THR A 165 -8.81 -2.21 0.55
C THR A 165 -7.88 -3.06 1.39
N GLU A 166 -7.93 -2.84 2.68
CA GLU A 166 -7.07 -3.49 3.66
C GLU A 166 -7.90 -4.01 4.82
N THR A 167 -7.41 -5.04 5.47
CA THR A 167 -8.01 -5.64 6.66
C THR A 167 -6.93 -5.98 7.67
N TYR A 168 -7.22 -5.80 8.94
CA TYR A 168 -6.42 -6.29 10.05
C TYR A 168 -7.02 -7.62 10.49
N ASP A 169 -6.25 -8.66 10.47
CA ASP A 169 -6.62 -10.02 10.87
C ASP A 169 -8.03 -10.46 10.39
N PHE A 170 -8.48 -9.91 9.26
CA PHE A 170 -9.80 -10.08 8.64
C PHE A 170 -10.99 -9.53 9.44
N ASP A 171 -10.77 -8.76 10.50
CA ASP A 171 -11.81 -8.21 11.38
C ASP A 171 -12.13 -6.72 11.11
N THR A 172 -11.40 -6.08 10.20
CA THR A 172 -11.61 -4.67 9.89
C THR A 172 -11.71 -4.44 8.38
N PHE A 173 -12.23 -3.29 8.01
CA PHE A 173 -12.31 -2.88 6.61
C PHE A 173 -11.81 -1.46 6.43
N ARG A 174 -10.78 -1.29 5.60
CA ARG A 174 -10.12 -0.01 5.34
C ARG A 174 -10.00 0.25 3.84
N PRO A 175 -11.08 0.75 3.19
CA PRO A 175 -11.01 1.19 1.80
C PRO A 175 -10.25 2.51 1.69
N MET A 176 -9.41 2.63 0.67
CA MET A 176 -8.62 3.81 0.39
C MET A 176 -8.55 4.08 -1.11
N ALA A 177 -8.54 5.34 -1.49
CA ALA A 177 -8.31 5.77 -2.86
C ALA A 177 -7.45 7.03 -2.90
N GLY A 178 -6.69 7.22 -3.97
CA GLY A 178 -5.86 8.42 -4.12
C GLY A 178 -4.95 8.39 -5.34
N VAL A 179 -3.92 9.21 -5.28
CA VAL A 179 -3.00 9.43 -6.39
C VAL A 179 -1.58 9.01 -5.97
N VAL A 180 -0.91 8.32 -6.87
CA VAL A 180 0.46 7.82 -6.70
C VAL A 180 1.31 8.33 -7.86
N PHE A 181 2.51 8.77 -7.55
CA PHE A 181 3.51 9.24 -8.50
C PHE A 181 4.65 8.23 -8.53
N HIS A 182 4.88 7.63 -9.68
CA HIS A 182 6.00 6.74 -9.96
C HIS A 182 7.13 7.49 -10.67
N PHE A 183 8.39 7.15 -10.35
CA PHE A 183 9.58 7.79 -10.88
C PHE A 183 10.47 6.80 -11.60
#